data_6e90d3e21dca03b98a6f13d0830c228a
#
_entry.id   6e90d3e21dca03b98a6f13d0830c228a
#
_cell.length_a   1.000
_cell.length_b   1.000
_cell.length_c   1.000
_cell.angle_alpha   90.00
_cell.angle_beta   90.00
_cell.angle_gamma   90.00
#
_symmetry.space_group_name_H-M   'P 1'
#
loop_
_entity.id
_entity.type
_entity.pdbx_description
1 polymer ?
#
loop_
_entity_poly.entity_id
_entity_poly.type
_entity_poly.pdbx_seq_one_letter_code
_entity_poly.pdbx_strand_id
1 'polypeptide(L)'
;MTKKDVDILIVGAGPVGLFTVFEAGLLGLKCHLIDNLDKIGGQCAELYPEKPIYDIPGVPFQTAQQHVDALIEQIKPFEYEISLNERVDSISEDSNENNITRWRVATSDGQEFITKNIFIAAGAGSFEPRRPPN
;
A
#
# COMPACT_ATOMS: atom_id res chain seq x y z
N MET A 1 11.01 1.05 -20.44
CA MET A 1 10.07 0.86 -19.33
C MET A 1 10.16 -0.55 -18.82
N THR A 2 10.50 -0.72 -17.57
CA THR A 2 10.53 -2.05 -16.94
C THR A 2 9.11 -2.40 -16.51
N LYS A 3 8.54 -3.44 -17.13
CA LYS A 3 7.26 -4.00 -16.76
C LYS A 3 7.47 -4.97 -15.61
N LYS A 4 6.88 -4.72 -14.47
CA LYS A 4 6.96 -5.59 -13.29
C LYS A 4 5.72 -6.50 -13.22
N ASP A 5 5.92 -7.80 -13.04
CA ASP A 5 4.85 -8.79 -12.85
C ASP A 5 4.78 -9.14 -11.36
N VAL A 6 3.63 -8.96 -10.74
CA VAL A 6 3.40 -9.21 -9.31
C VAL A 6 2.07 -9.95 -9.10
N ASP A 7 1.96 -10.72 -8.03
CA ASP A 7 0.71 -11.42 -7.72
C ASP A 7 -0.37 -10.46 -7.23
N ILE A 8 0.02 -9.53 -6.37
CA ILE A 8 -0.87 -8.52 -5.77
C ILE A 8 -0.19 -7.15 -5.82
N LEU A 9 -0.86 -6.17 -6.41
CA LEU A 9 -0.50 -4.77 -6.29
C LEU A 9 -1.39 -4.14 -5.21
N ILE A 10 -0.77 -3.42 -4.27
CA ILE A 10 -1.46 -2.75 -3.18
C ILE A 10 -1.30 -1.24 -3.35
N VAL A 11 -2.41 -0.53 -3.45
CA VAL A 11 -2.43 0.94 -3.52
C VAL A 11 -2.60 1.49 -2.12
N GLY A 12 -1.50 1.99 -1.57
CA GLY A 12 -1.40 2.52 -0.21
C GLY A 12 -0.55 1.64 0.71
N ALA A 13 0.42 2.25 1.39
CA ALA A 13 1.32 1.62 2.37
C ALA A 13 1.00 2.04 3.81
N GLY A 14 -0.28 2.34 4.09
CA GLY A 14 -0.80 2.51 5.45
C GLY A 14 -1.02 1.16 6.14
N PRO A 15 -1.60 1.16 7.37
CA PRO A 15 -1.78 -0.05 8.16
C PRO A 15 -2.51 -1.19 7.43
N VAL A 16 -3.54 -0.87 6.65
CA VAL A 16 -4.30 -1.87 5.88
C VAL A 16 -3.46 -2.48 4.76
N GLY A 17 -2.70 -1.65 4.03
CA GLY A 17 -1.79 -2.13 2.99
C GLY A 17 -0.70 -3.05 3.56
N LEU A 18 -0.11 -2.68 4.68
CA LEU A 18 0.90 -3.49 5.37
C LEU A 18 0.31 -4.82 5.85
N PHE A 19 -0.88 -4.82 6.46
CA PHE A 19 -1.51 -6.06 6.89
C PHE A 19 -1.91 -6.95 5.71
N THR A 20 -2.26 -6.36 4.56
CA THR A 20 -2.51 -7.13 3.33
C THR A 20 -1.26 -7.92 2.89
N VAL A 21 -0.07 -7.36 3.05
CA VAL A 21 1.20 -8.09 2.79
C VAL A 21 1.32 -9.31 3.70
N PHE A 22 0.97 -9.18 4.98
CA PHE A 22 1.00 -10.30 5.92
C PHE A 22 0.09 -11.43 5.48
N GLU A 23 -1.17 -11.14 5.19
CA GLU A 23 -2.15 -12.15 4.77
C GLU A 23 -1.78 -12.79 3.41
N ALA A 24 -1.34 -11.99 2.45
CA ALA A 24 -0.85 -12.50 1.17
C ALA A 24 0.40 -13.37 1.33
N GLY A 25 1.31 -12.96 2.20
CA GLY A 25 2.53 -13.69 2.50
C GLY A 25 2.28 -15.08 3.09
N LEU A 26 1.26 -15.24 3.94
CA LEU A 26 0.84 -16.55 4.44
C LEU A 26 0.40 -17.49 3.31
N LEU A 27 -0.07 -16.95 2.19
CA LEU A 27 -0.45 -17.69 0.99
C LEU A 27 0.71 -17.85 -0.01
N GLY A 28 1.90 -17.36 0.31
CA GLY A 28 3.06 -17.40 -0.58
C GLY A 28 2.97 -16.45 -1.77
N LEU A 29 2.13 -15.41 -1.69
CA LEU A 29 1.93 -14.44 -2.76
C LEU A 29 2.88 -13.25 -2.58
N LYS A 30 3.41 -12.76 -3.71
CA LYS A 30 4.29 -11.59 -3.76
C LYS A 30 3.49 -10.32 -3.91
N CYS A 31 3.82 -9.34 -3.10
CA CYS A 31 3.16 -8.04 -3.09
C CYS A 31 4.09 -6.91 -3.55
N HIS A 32 3.52 -5.92 -4.19
CA HIS A 32 4.15 -4.63 -4.41
C HIS A 32 3.21 -3.52 -3.94
N LEU A 33 3.66 -2.71 -2.98
CA LEU A 33 2.90 -1.57 -2.50
C LEU A 33 3.35 -0.31 -3.22
N ILE A 34 2.40 0.56 -3.53
CA ILE A 34 2.67 1.88 -4.12
C ILE A 34 2.03 2.93 -3.22
N ASP A 35 2.81 3.92 -2.79
CA ASP A 35 2.30 5.03 -2.00
C ASP A 35 2.86 6.37 -2.50
N ASN A 36 2.00 7.37 -2.55
CA ASN A 36 2.37 8.73 -2.95
C ASN A 36 3.13 9.50 -1.85
N LEU A 37 3.11 9.02 -0.62
CA LEU A 37 3.87 9.59 0.48
C LEU A 37 5.34 9.16 0.42
N ASP A 38 6.19 9.91 1.11
CA ASP A 38 7.63 9.67 1.19
C ASP A 38 8.04 8.63 2.24
N LYS A 39 7.06 8.12 2.99
CA LYS A 39 7.28 7.12 4.06
C LYS A 39 6.10 6.15 4.20
N ILE A 40 6.41 5.01 4.77
CA ILE A 40 5.43 3.96 5.10
C ILE A 40 4.62 4.40 6.32
N GLY A 41 3.35 3.98 6.37
CA GLY A 41 2.49 4.14 7.53
C GLY A 41 1.21 4.95 7.30
N GLY A 42 1.08 5.59 6.14
CA GLY A 42 -0.10 6.37 5.79
C GLY A 42 -0.36 7.50 6.81
N GLN A 43 -1.64 7.74 7.12
CA GLN A 43 -2.02 8.79 8.06
C GLN A 43 -1.43 8.62 9.45
N CYS A 44 -1.25 7.39 9.91
CA CYS A 44 -0.67 7.08 11.22
C CYS A 44 0.76 7.63 11.37
N ALA A 45 1.56 7.55 10.34
CA ALA A 45 2.92 8.08 10.34
C ALA A 45 2.99 9.54 9.93
N GLU A 46 2.11 9.99 9.02
CA GLU A 46 2.16 11.33 8.43
C GLU A 46 1.52 12.39 9.31
N LEU A 47 0.32 12.11 9.83
CA LEU A 47 -0.50 13.15 10.48
C LEU A 47 -0.45 13.12 12.00
N TYR A 48 -0.35 11.93 12.60
CA TYR A 48 -0.49 11.79 14.06
C TYR A 48 0.32 10.62 14.65
N PRO A 49 1.63 10.56 14.43
CA PRO A 49 2.44 9.45 14.90
C PRO A 49 2.39 9.20 16.41
N GLU A 50 2.22 10.26 17.19
CA GLU A 50 2.15 10.21 18.65
C GLU A 50 0.74 9.96 19.20
N LYS A 51 -0.27 9.89 18.33
CA LYS A 51 -1.65 9.66 18.76
C LYS A 51 -1.80 8.30 19.41
N PRO A 52 -2.37 8.23 20.65
CA PRO A 52 -2.67 6.94 21.27
C PRO A 52 -3.82 6.22 20.55
N ILE A 53 -3.63 4.92 20.35
CA ILE A 53 -4.61 4.01 19.74
C ILE A 53 -4.98 2.95 20.78
N TYR A 54 -6.29 2.73 20.97
CA TYR A 54 -6.85 1.82 21.97
C TYR A 54 -7.75 0.74 21.38
N ASP A 55 -8.05 0.81 20.10
CA ASP A 55 -9.09 0.03 19.41
C ASP A 55 -8.54 -1.05 18.49
N ILE A 56 -7.28 -1.46 18.71
CA ILE A 56 -6.69 -2.61 18.03
C ILE A 56 -6.90 -3.87 18.87
N PRO A 57 -7.58 -4.90 18.35
CA PRO A 57 -7.81 -6.13 19.09
C PRO A 57 -6.51 -6.74 19.64
N GLY A 58 -6.52 -7.05 20.93
CA GLY A 58 -5.36 -7.64 21.60
C GLY A 58 -4.23 -6.67 21.95
N VAL A 59 -4.34 -5.39 21.59
CA VAL A 59 -3.37 -4.34 21.92
C VAL A 59 -4.06 -3.27 22.75
N PRO A 60 -3.90 -3.27 24.10
CA PRO A 60 -4.61 -2.33 24.97
C PRO A 60 -4.26 -0.87 24.72
N PHE A 61 -3.02 -0.59 24.30
CA PHE A 61 -2.51 0.73 24.02
C PHE A 61 -1.25 0.70 23.18
N GLN A 62 -1.16 1.60 22.23
CA GLN A 62 0.07 1.90 21.49
C GLN A 62 -0.07 3.29 20.81
N THR A 63 1.04 3.91 20.44
CA THR A 63 0.99 5.08 19.57
C THR A 63 0.77 4.66 18.11
N ALA A 64 0.31 5.59 17.27
CA ALA A 64 0.14 5.33 15.85
C ALA A 64 1.46 4.90 15.16
N GLN A 65 2.59 5.50 15.54
CA GLN A 65 3.90 5.09 15.03
C GLN A 65 4.28 3.68 15.50
N GLN A 66 4.06 3.35 16.77
CA GLN A 66 4.31 2.00 17.29
C GLN A 66 3.47 0.94 16.55
N HIS A 67 2.24 1.28 16.17
CA HIS A 67 1.41 0.39 15.37
C HIS A 67 2.02 0.14 13.98
N VAL A 68 2.46 1.17 13.30
CA VAL A 68 3.14 1.06 12.01
C VAL A 68 4.42 0.24 12.12
N ASP A 69 5.25 0.50 13.14
CA ASP A 69 6.50 -0.21 13.37
C ASP A 69 6.26 -1.72 13.60
N ALA A 70 5.22 -2.05 14.37
CA ALA A 70 4.82 -3.43 14.62
C ALA A 70 4.36 -4.14 13.34
N LEU A 71 3.60 -3.46 12.46
CA LEU A 71 3.17 -4.00 11.18
C LEU A 71 4.37 -4.23 10.24
N ILE A 72 5.32 -3.30 10.20
CA ILE A 72 6.55 -3.46 9.41
C ILE A 72 7.35 -4.68 9.91
N GLU A 73 7.47 -4.83 11.22
CA GLU A 73 8.16 -6.00 11.80
C GLU A 73 7.44 -7.31 11.45
N GLN A 74 6.11 -7.29 11.47
CA GLN A 74 5.27 -8.46 11.18
C GLN A 74 5.42 -8.96 9.75
N ILE A 75 5.67 -8.08 8.78
CA ILE A 75 5.78 -8.44 7.36
C ILE A 75 7.20 -8.78 6.92
N LYS A 76 8.23 -8.55 7.73
CA LYS A 76 9.63 -8.84 7.38
C LYS A 76 9.91 -10.24 6.82
N PRO A 77 9.25 -11.31 7.29
CA PRO A 77 9.50 -12.65 6.76
C PRO A 77 8.99 -12.88 5.33
N PHE A 78 8.16 -11.98 4.81
CA PHE A 78 7.51 -12.15 3.52
C PHE A 78 8.20 -11.41 2.39
N GLU A 79 7.92 -11.82 1.16
CA GLU A 79 8.47 -11.20 -0.04
C GLU A 79 7.56 -10.07 -0.51
N TYR A 80 8.05 -8.84 -0.44
CA TYR A 80 7.34 -7.66 -0.92
C TYR A 80 8.29 -6.56 -1.37
N GLU A 81 7.80 -5.65 -2.20
CA GLU A 81 8.48 -4.41 -2.57
C GLU A 81 7.58 -3.21 -2.27
N ILE A 82 8.17 -2.05 -2.07
CA ILE A 82 7.46 -0.79 -1.86
C ILE A 82 8.05 0.29 -2.75
N SER A 83 7.17 1.01 -3.48
CA SER A 83 7.50 2.24 -4.20
C SER A 83 6.86 3.41 -3.46
N LEU A 84 7.67 4.30 -2.92
CA LEU A 84 7.26 5.55 -2.27
C LEU A 84 7.40 6.73 -3.23
N ASN A 85 6.77 7.87 -2.90
CA ASN A 85 6.69 9.06 -3.75
C ASN A 85 6.13 8.74 -5.16
N GLU A 86 5.30 7.74 -5.26
CA GLU A 86 4.77 7.26 -6.52
C GLU A 86 3.25 7.11 -6.43
N ARG A 87 2.55 7.70 -7.39
CA ARG A 87 1.08 7.68 -7.43
C ARG A 87 0.61 6.72 -8.53
N VAL A 88 -0.41 5.94 -8.23
CA VAL A 88 -1.14 5.18 -9.25
C VAL A 88 -2.03 6.14 -10.03
N ASP A 89 -1.78 6.27 -11.32
CA ASP A 89 -2.50 7.18 -12.21
C ASP A 89 -3.62 6.50 -12.99
N SER A 90 -3.41 5.24 -13.39
CA SER A 90 -4.43 4.50 -14.14
C SER A 90 -4.40 3.00 -13.88
N ILE A 91 -5.57 2.40 -13.98
CA ILE A 91 -5.79 0.95 -13.91
C ILE A 91 -6.61 0.57 -15.14
N SER A 92 -6.15 -0.42 -15.88
CA SER A 92 -6.86 -0.96 -17.03
C SER A 92 -6.78 -2.48 -17.07
N GLU A 93 -7.74 -3.11 -17.71
CA GLU A 93 -7.71 -4.54 -17.94
C GLU A 93 -6.64 -4.91 -18.97
N ASP A 94 -5.88 -5.96 -18.67
CA ASP A 94 -4.86 -6.53 -19.56
C ASP A 94 -5.14 -8.02 -19.72
N SER A 95 -6.12 -8.36 -20.55
CA SER A 95 -6.46 -9.75 -20.85
C SER A 95 -5.43 -10.35 -21.78
N ASN A 96 -4.92 -11.52 -21.43
CA ASN A 96 -4.02 -12.27 -22.30
C ASN A 96 -4.80 -13.23 -23.25
N GLU A 97 -4.08 -13.87 -24.18
CA GLU A 97 -4.62 -14.81 -25.17
C GLU A 97 -5.37 -16.02 -24.56
N ASN A 98 -5.18 -16.27 -23.26
CA ASN A 98 -5.82 -17.36 -22.52
C ASN A 98 -7.07 -16.94 -21.74
N ASN A 99 -7.60 -15.73 -21.96
CA ASN A 99 -8.73 -15.16 -21.22
C ASN A 99 -8.52 -15.08 -19.70
N ILE A 100 -7.27 -15.02 -19.24
CA ILE A 100 -6.96 -14.76 -17.84
C ILE A 100 -6.91 -13.25 -17.67
N THR A 101 -7.88 -12.71 -16.92
CA THR A 101 -7.91 -11.29 -16.59
C THR A 101 -6.70 -10.92 -15.74
N ARG A 102 -5.96 -9.92 -16.19
CA ARG A 102 -4.90 -9.24 -15.46
C ARG A 102 -5.16 -7.75 -15.49
N TRP A 103 -4.48 -7.04 -14.63
CA TRP A 103 -4.59 -5.60 -14.51
C TRP A 103 -3.27 -4.95 -14.87
N ARG A 104 -3.33 -3.96 -15.73
CA ARG A 104 -2.23 -3.05 -16.01
C ARG A 104 -2.40 -1.81 -15.15
N VAL A 105 -1.38 -1.48 -14.38
CA VAL A 105 -1.35 -0.28 -13.54
C VAL A 105 -0.20 0.60 -13.98
N ALA A 106 -0.49 1.84 -14.28
CA ALA A 106 0.52 2.86 -14.62
C ALA A 106 0.63 3.89 -13.50
N THR A 107 1.85 4.35 -13.27
CA THR A 107 2.18 5.26 -12.19
C THR A 107 2.72 6.58 -12.68
N SER A 108 2.75 7.58 -11.80
CA SER A 108 3.25 8.93 -12.09
C SER A 108 4.69 8.98 -12.59
N ASP A 109 5.51 8.02 -12.18
CA ASP A 109 6.91 7.90 -12.60
C ASP A 109 7.09 7.13 -13.91
N GLY A 110 5.97 6.75 -14.55
CA GLY A 110 5.97 6.01 -15.81
C GLY A 110 6.33 4.53 -15.66
N GLN A 111 6.25 3.97 -14.46
CA GLN A 111 6.35 2.53 -14.26
C GLN A 111 5.04 1.85 -14.65
N GLU A 112 5.15 0.62 -15.14
CA GLU A 112 4.00 -0.23 -15.43
C GLU A 112 4.10 -1.54 -14.66
N PHE A 113 2.98 -1.92 -14.04
CA PHE A 113 2.83 -3.19 -13.34
C PHE A 113 1.75 -4.03 -14.03
N ILE A 114 1.98 -5.34 -14.11
CA ILE A 114 0.95 -6.31 -14.45
C ILE A 114 0.69 -7.17 -13.23
N THR A 115 -0.55 -7.23 -12.82
CA THR A 115 -0.92 -7.95 -11.61
C THR A 115 -2.20 -8.76 -11.81
N LYS A 116 -2.34 -9.82 -11.04
CA LYS A 116 -3.57 -10.63 -11.02
C LYS A 116 -4.64 -9.97 -10.15
N ASN A 117 -4.24 -9.29 -9.08
CA ASN A 117 -5.14 -8.71 -8.10
C ASN A 117 -4.66 -7.32 -7.68
N ILE A 118 -5.60 -6.42 -7.42
CA ILE A 118 -5.34 -5.09 -6.89
C ILE A 118 -6.11 -4.92 -5.59
N PHE A 119 -5.40 -4.49 -4.55
CA PHE A 119 -6.01 -4.06 -3.29
C PHE A 119 -5.90 -2.54 -3.18
N ILE A 120 -7.03 -1.88 -3.10
CA ILE A 120 -7.09 -0.43 -2.91
C ILE A 120 -7.20 -0.15 -1.42
N ALA A 121 -6.09 0.28 -0.82
CA ALA A 121 -5.96 0.61 0.60
C ALA A 121 -5.49 2.07 0.78
N ALA A 122 -6.02 2.96 -0.07
CA ALA A 122 -5.57 4.34 -0.22
C ALA A 122 -6.02 5.29 0.91
N GLY A 123 -6.83 4.80 1.86
CA GLY A 123 -7.35 5.61 2.96
C GLY A 123 -8.13 6.83 2.44
N ALA A 124 -7.85 8.01 2.99
CA ALA A 124 -8.39 9.27 2.49
C ALA A 124 -7.63 9.81 1.26
N GLY A 125 -6.62 9.09 0.79
CA GLY A 125 -5.71 9.51 -0.27
C GLY A 125 -4.62 10.45 0.26
N SER A 126 -3.68 10.78 -0.60
CA SER A 126 -2.76 11.89 -0.36
C SER A 126 -3.47 13.18 -0.76
N PHE A 127 -3.60 14.12 0.14
CA PHE A 127 -4.31 15.37 -0.13
C PHE A 127 -3.48 16.58 0.32
N GLU A 128 -3.63 17.67 -0.41
CA GLU A 128 -3.17 18.97 0.08
C GLU A 128 -4.17 19.51 1.12
N PRO A 129 -3.71 19.98 2.28
CA PRO A 129 -4.58 20.61 3.23
C PRO A 129 -5.33 21.80 2.60
N ARG A 130 -6.63 21.89 2.85
CA ARG A 130 -7.40 23.07 2.43
C ARG A 130 -6.83 24.30 3.12
N ARG A 131 -6.42 25.27 2.33
CA ARG A 131 -6.04 26.59 2.89
C ARG A 131 -7.32 27.40 3.14
N PRO A 132 -7.39 28.12 4.27
CA PRO A 132 -8.50 29.07 4.44
C PRO A 132 -8.46 30.10 3.33
N PRO A 133 -9.62 30.57 2.85
CA PRO A 133 -9.63 31.69 1.89
C PRO A 133 -8.99 32.91 2.56
N ASN A 134 -8.11 33.58 1.81
CA ASN A 134 -7.50 34.84 2.23
C ASN A 134 -8.55 35.93 2.30
#